data_25c8f3728373c7a4ddfa1b3ec886cd49
#
_entry.id   25c8f3728373c7a4ddfa1b3ec886cd49
#
_cell.length_a   1.000
_cell.length_b   1.000
_cell.length_c   1.000
_cell.angle_alpha   90.00
_cell.angle_beta   90.00
_cell.angle_gamma   90.00
#
_symmetry.space_group_name_H-M   'P 1'
#
loop_
_entity.id
_entity.type
_entity.pdbx_description
1 polymer ?
#
loop_
_entity_poly.entity_id
_entity_poly.type
_entity_poly.pdbx_seq_one_letter_code
_entity_poly.pdbx_strand_id
1 'polypeptide(L)'
;MTHKRIRKFNTKDTYPEQNLNNDLCQAVVTEGGKTVWMRGQCPQNLDNGVNIPSIDPAEQTHKVMQNIELLIKESGGTMNHLVKIVVYITDIKNREVIYQVIGEYIKNVHPVSTGLVVERLARPEWLVEIDATAVIPT
;
A
#
# COMPACT_ATOMS: atom_id res chain seq x y z
N MET A 1 11.40 11.86 -15.37
CA MET A 1 10.31 12.73 -14.98
C MET A 1 9.59 12.15 -13.77
N THR A 2 9.38 12.98 -12.76
CA THR A 2 8.64 12.57 -11.55
C THR A 2 7.22 13.09 -11.61
N HIS A 3 6.33 12.42 -10.92
CA HIS A 3 4.94 12.85 -10.82
C HIS A 3 4.84 14.06 -9.89
N LYS A 4 3.83 14.90 -10.12
CA LYS A 4 3.57 16.03 -9.25
C LYS A 4 2.74 15.58 -8.05
N ARG A 5 3.29 15.72 -6.86
CA ARG A 5 2.64 15.33 -5.62
C ARG A 5 2.17 16.59 -4.90
N ILE A 6 0.86 16.71 -4.75
CA ILE A 6 0.21 17.93 -4.27
C ILE A 6 -0.12 17.77 -2.79
N ARG A 7 0.31 18.76 -1.99
CA ARG A 7 0.10 18.81 -0.54
C ARG A 7 0.60 17.56 0.17
N LYS A 8 1.92 17.35 0.09
CA LYS A 8 2.59 16.29 0.84
C LYS A 8 2.42 16.48 2.33
N PHE A 9 2.21 15.39 3.05
CA PHE A 9 2.07 15.42 4.51
C PHE A 9 2.54 14.08 5.09
N ASN A 10 2.65 14.04 6.42
CA ASN A 10 2.90 12.78 7.12
C ASN A 10 1.76 12.56 8.11
N THR A 11 1.32 11.32 8.23
CA THR A 11 0.19 10.95 9.09
C THR A 11 0.42 11.23 10.57
N LYS A 12 1.67 11.29 11.03
CA LYS A 12 1.96 11.67 12.43
C LYS A 12 1.49 13.08 12.75
N ASP A 13 1.40 13.96 11.74
CA ASP A 13 0.98 15.34 11.91
C ASP A 13 -0.54 15.49 11.75
N THR A 14 -1.17 14.66 10.91
CA THR A 14 -2.62 14.72 10.65
C THR A 14 -3.43 13.86 11.63
N TYR A 15 -2.81 12.83 12.20
CA TYR A 15 -3.44 11.94 13.17
C TYR A 15 -2.56 11.79 14.40
N PRO A 16 -2.34 12.89 15.16
CA PRO A 16 -1.41 12.84 16.30
C PRO A 16 -1.84 11.87 17.41
N GLU A 17 -3.12 11.48 17.44
CA GLU A 17 -3.66 10.48 18.38
C GLU A 17 -3.36 9.04 17.95
N GLN A 18 -2.83 8.83 16.74
CA GLN A 18 -2.46 7.51 16.24
C GLN A 18 -0.95 7.42 16.08
N ASN A 19 -0.41 6.25 16.31
CA ASN A 19 1.03 6.02 16.18
C ASN A 19 1.36 5.66 14.72
N LEU A 20 1.36 6.67 13.85
CA LEU A 20 1.57 6.49 12.42
C LEU A 20 2.78 7.31 11.93
N ASN A 21 3.36 6.86 10.83
CA ASN A 21 4.46 7.55 10.16
C ASN A 21 4.41 7.22 8.67
N ASN A 22 3.42 7.80 7.98
CA ASN A 22 3.20 7.54 6.55
C ASN A 22 3.39 8.82 5.76
N ASP A 23 4.30 8.79 4.79
CA ASP A 23 4.47 9.89 3.84
C ASP A 23 3.41 9.76 2.75
N LEU A 24 2.47 10.67 2.74
CA LEU A 24 1.35 10.69 1.81
C LEU A 24 1.24 12.05 1.14
N CYS A 25 0.31 12.18 0.21
CA CYS A 25 -0.10 13.48 -0.32
C CYS A 25 -1.59 13.49 -0.61
N GLN A 26 -2.12 14.67 -0.88
CA GLN A 26 -3.57 14.82 -1.11
C GLN A 26 -3.96 14.48 -2.54
N ALA A 27 -3.05 14.67 -3.50
CA ALA A 27 -3.29 14.31 -4.89
C ALA A 27 -1.98 14.06 -5.60
N VAL A 28 -2.01 13.19 -6.62
CA VAL A 28 -0.87 12.96 -7.51
C VAL A 28 -1.33 13.28 -8.93
N VAL A 29 -0.58 14.12 -9.63
CA VAL A 29 -0.81 14.37 -11.05
C VAL A 29 0.21 13.59 -11.85
N THR A 30 -0.27 12.73 -12.75
CA THR A 30 0.57 11.98 -13.66
C THR A 30 0.31 12.43 -15.09
N GLU A 31 1.33 12.36 -15.94
CA GLU A 31 1.22 12.72 -17.35
C GLU A 31 2.01 11.71 -18.15
N GLY A 32 1.34 11.04 -19.08
CA GLY A 32 1.96 9.98 -19.87
C GLY A 32 2.42 8.81 -19.00
N GLY A 33 3.47 8.14 -19.45
CA GLY A 33 4.04 7.01 -18.73
C GLY A 33 3.29 5.70 -18.94
N LYS A 34 3.71 4.70 -18.20
CA LYS A 34 3.10 3.36 -18.21
C LYS A 34 2.35 3.16 -16.89
N THR A 35 1.05 2.94 -16.98
CA THR A 35 0.25 2.65 -15.79
C THR A 35 0.32 1.16 -15.49
N VAL A 36 0.67 0.84 -14.26
CA VAL A 36 0.70 -0.53 -13.75
C VAL A 36 -0.57 -0.76 -12.95
N TRP A 37 -1.49 -1.51 -13.52
CA TRP A 37 -2.74 -1.91 -12.88
C TRP A 37 -2.50 -3.21 -12.14
N MET A 38 -2.61 -3.19 -10.82
CA MET A 38 -2.37 -4.38 -10.01
C MET A 38 -3.69 -4.88 -9.44
N ARG A 39 -3.82 -6.21 -9.40
CA ARG A 39 -4.88 -6.85 -8.65
C ARG A 39 -4.69 -6.53 -7.16
N GLY A 40 -5.77 -6.46 -6.38
CA GLY A 40 -5.68 -6.31 -4.93
C GLY A 40 -4.74 -7.36 -4.35
N GLN A 41 -3.70 -6.95 -3.64
CA GLN A 41 -2.69 -7.84 -3.10
C GLN A 41 -3.08 -8.32 -1.72
N CYS A 42 -2.98 -9.62 -1.53
CA CYS A 42 -3.32 -10.32 -0.31
C CYS A 42 -2.07 -11.01 0.24
N PRO A 43 -2.11 -11.50 1.50
CA PRO A 43 -0.92 -12.12 2.10
C PRO A 43 -0.66 -13.53 1.56
N GLN A 44 -0.36 -13.59 0.27
CA GLN A 44 -0.13 -14.81 -0.49
C GLN A 44 1.21 -14.73 -1.21
N ASN A 45 1.81 -15.89 -1.44
CA ASN A 45 2.96 -15.99 -2.33
C ASN A 45 2.48 -15.78 -3.77
N LEU A 46 3.13 -14.90 -4.51
CA LEU A 46 2.74 -14.58 -5.90
C LEU A 46 2.94 -15.76 -6.86
N ASP A 47 3.92 -16.62 -6.59
CA ASP A 47 4.25 -17.70 -7.53
C ASP A 47 3.26 -18.87 -7.45
N ASN A 48 2.72 -19.16 -6.27
CA ASN A 48 1.86 -20.33 -6.08
C ASN A 48 0.50 -20.03 -5.44
N GLY A 49 0.24 -18.77 -5.04
CA GLY A 49 -1.03 -18.39 -4.43
C GLY A 49 -1.26 -18.94 -3.03
N VAL A 50 -0.25 -19.51 -2.40
CA VAL A 50 -0.37 -20.06 -1.05
C VAL A 50 -0.29 -18.95 -0.02
N ASN A 51 -1.23 -18.94 0.94
CA ASN A 51 -1.21 -18.00 2.05
C ASN A 51 0.07 -18.16 2.87
N ILE A 52 0.61 -17.05 3.38
CA ILE A 52 1.59 -17.15 4.45
C ILE A 52 0.88 -17.75 5.67
N PRO A 53 1.56 -18.55 6.50
CA PRO A 53 0.91 -19.22 7.63
C PRO A 53 0.57 -18.29 8.79
N SER A 54 0.98 -17.03 8.75
CA SER A 54 0.80 -16.10 9.85
C SER A 54 -0.57 -15.42 9.83
N ILE A 55 -1.15 -15.22 11.02
CA ILE A 55 -2.33 -14.38 11.23
C ILE A 55 -1.97 -13.07 11.93
N ASP A 56 -0.69 -12.75 11.98
CA ASP A 56 -0.23 -11.47 12.52
C ASP A 56 -0.42 -10.36 11.49
N PRO A 57 -1.12 -9.26 11.83
CA PRO A 57 -1.39 -8.20 10.87
C PRO A 57 -0.12 -7.53 10.32
N ALA A 58 0.94 -7.41 11.12
CA ALA A 58 2.20 -6.85 10.63
C ALA A 58 2.84 -7.76 9.57
N GLU A 59 2.92 -9.06 9.84
CA GLU A 59 3.50 -10.02 8.89
C GLU A 59 2.69 -10.11 7.60
N GLN A 60 1.36 -10.11 7.71
CA GLN A 60 0.50 -10.10 6.53
C GLN A 60 0.72 -8.83 5.70
N THR A 61 0.83 -7.68 6.34
CA THR A 61 1.05 -6.41 5.64
C THR A 61 2.43 -6.37 4.97
N HIS A 62 3.47 -6.89 5.62
CA HIS A 62 4.78 -7.03 4.99
C HIS A 62 4.69 -7.84 3.70
N LYS A 63 3.99 -8.97 3.73
CA LYS A 63 3.84 -9.80 2.54
C LYS A 63 3.11 -9.07 1.42
N VAL A 64 2.03 -8.36 1.75
CA VAL A 64 1.27 -7.57 0.78
C VAL A 64 2.16 -6.49 0.14
N MET A 65 2.90 -5.75 0.95
CA MET A 65 3.76 -4.68 0.43
C MET A 65 4.94 -5.23 -0.38
N GLN A 66 5.51 -6.37 0.02
CA GLN A 66 6.55 -7.04 -0.75
C GLN A 66 6.02 -7.47 -2.12
N ASN A 67 4.79 -7.97 -2.18
CA ASN A 67 4.16 -8.33 -3.44
C ASN A 67 4.00 -7.11 -4.36
N ILE A 68 3.54 -6.00 -3.81
CA ILE A 68 3.38 -4.75 -4.57
C ILE A 68 4.73 -4.29 -5.13
N GLU A 69 5.76 -4.27 -4.29
CA GLU A 69 7.10 -3.89 -4.70
C GLU A 69 7.64 -4.79 -5.82
N LEU A 70 7.43 -6.10 -5.68
CA LEU A 70 7.88 -7.07 -6.68
C LEU A 70 7.16 -6.85 -8.02
N LEU A 71 5.84 -6.63 -7.99
CA LEU A 71 5.06 -6.40 -9.20
C LEU A 71 5.48 -5.11 -9.92
N ILE A 72 5.75 -4.05 -9.18
CA ILE A 72 6.23 -2.80 -9.77
C ILE A 72 7.61 -3.04 -10.40
N LYS A 73 8.49 -3.76 -9.71
CA LYS A 73 9.82 -4.08 -10.21
C LYS A 73 9.75 -4.91 -11.50
N GLU A 74 8.90 -5.93 -11.53
CA GLU A 74 8.69 -6.75 -12.73
C GLU A 74 8.10 -5.94 -13.88
N SER A 75 7.42 -4.85 -13.57
CA SER A 75 6.87 -3.93 -14.56
C SER A 75 7.88 -2.90 -15.06
N GLY A 76 9.09 -2.90 -14.50
CA GLY A 76 10.15 -1.98 -14.90
C GLY A 76 10.26 -0.71 -14.07
N GLY A 77 9.57 -0.66 -12.92
CA GLY A 77 9.56 0.52 -12.05
C GLY A 77 10.12 0.26 -10.67
N THR A 78 9.91 1.24 -9.79
CA THR A 78 10.30 1.18 -8.38
C THR A 78 9.15 1.69 -7.51
N MET A 79 9.27 1.54 -6.20
CA MET A 79 8.26 2.05 -5.26
C MET A 79 8.04 3.56 -5.40
N ASN A 80 9.03 4.31 -5.89
CA ASN A 80 8.87 5.74 -6.14
C ASN A 80 7.78 6.05 -7.17
N HIS A 81 7.39 5.08 -7.96
CA HIS A 81 6.34 5.22 -8.98
C HIS A 81 4.94 4.91 -8.47
N LEU A 82 4.81 4.48 -7.23
CA LEU A 82 3.52 4.21 -6.60
C LEU A 82 2.76 5.53 -6.45
N VAL A 83 1.53 5.59 -6.97
CA VAL A 83 0.72 6.81 -6.92
C VAL A 83 -0.49 6.69 -6.01
N LYS A 84 -1.06 5.49 -5.89
CA LYS A 84 -2.28 5.30 -5.09
C LYS A 84 -2.31 3.93 -4.44
N ILE A 85 -2.77 3.91 -3.18
CA ILE A 85 -3.13 2.68 -2.49
C ILE A 85 -4.53 2.83 -1.89
N VAL A 86 -5.27 1.73 -1.88
CA VAL A 86 -6.51 1.58 -1.10
C VAL A 86 -6.30 0.41 -0.16
N VAL A 87 -6.44 0.65 1.13
CA VAL A 87 -6.13 -0.32 2.17
C VAL A 87 -7.44 -0.82 2.78
N TYR A 88 -7.70 -2.12 2.60
CA TYR A 88 -8.88 -2.79 3.15
C TYR A 88 -8.46 -3.56 4.39
N ILE A 89 -9.11 -3.27 5.50
CA ILE A 89 -8.79 -3.83 6.83
C ILE A 89 -10.05 -4.47 7.38
N THR A 90 -9.95 -5.66 7.98
CA THR A 90 -11.13 -6.36 8.52
C THR A 90 -11.43 -6.01 9.97
N ASP A 91 -10.50 -5.38 10.68
CA ASP A 91 -10.68 -4.97 12.08
C ASP A 91 -9.94 -3.66 12.33
N ILE A 92 -10.67 -2.65 12.78
CA ILE A 92 -10.12 -1.31 13.03
C ILE A 92 -8.95 -1.33 14.02
N LYS A 93 -8.93 -2.28 14.96
CA LYS A 93 -7.84 -2.38 15.95
C LYS A 93 -6.48 -2.66 15.30
N ASN A 94 -6.45 -3.18 14.07
CA ASN A 94 -5.23 -3.49 13.35
C ASN A 94 -4.74 -2.32 12.48
N ARG A 95 -5.50 -1.21 12.41
CA ARG A 95 -5.17 -0.08 11.54
C ARG A 95 -3.77 0.48 11.79
N GLU A 96 -3.43 0.75 13.03
CA GLU A 96 -2.15 1.39 13.33
C GLU A 96 -0.97 0.50 12.94
N VAL A 97 -1.01 -0.79 13.31
CA VAL A 97 0.09 -1.70 12.99
C VAL A 97 0.22 -1.91 11.48
N ILE A 98 -0.91 -2.00 10.77
CA ILE A 98 -0.90 -2.15 9.31
C ILE A 98 -0.28 -0.92 8.65
N TYR A 99 -0.73 0.29 9.02
CA TYR A 99 -0.18 1.51 8.45
C TYR A 99 1.27 1.76 8.87
N GLN A 100 1.69 1.33 10.05
CA GLN A 100 3.11 1.40 10.45
C GLN A 100 3.98 0.60 9.49
N VAL A 101 3.55 -0.60 9.13
CA VAL A 101 4.29 -1.42 8.16
C VAL A 101 4.29 -0.77 6.79
N ILE A 102 3.12 -0.30 6.32
CA ILE A 102 3.04 0.39 5.02
C ILE A 102 4.02 1.56 4.97
N GLY A 103 4.13 2.32 6.07
CA GLY A 103 5.01 3.47 6.16
C GLY A 103 6.47 3.17 5.87
N GLU A 104 6.93 1.95 6.17
CA GLU A 104 8.30 1.53 5.89
C GLU A 104 8.57 1.42 4.39
N TYR A 105 7.56 1.11 3.59
CA TYR A 105 7.68 0.91 2.14
C TYR A 105 7.45 2.17 1.32
N ILE A 106 6.76 3.16 1.88
CA ILE A 106 6.39 4.37 1.14
C ILE A 106 7.13 5.62 1.62
N LYS A 107 8.19 5.45 2.40
CA LYS A 107 9.02 6.56 2.87
C LYS A 107 9.51 7.39 1.69
N ASN A 108 9.22 8.69 1.70
CA ASN A 108 9.55 9.65 0.65
C ASN A 108 8.83 9.39 -0.69
N VAL A 109 7.86 8.46 -0.75
CA VAL A 109 7.09 8.18 -1.97
C VAL A 109 5.89 9.13 -2.09
N HIS A 110 5.16 9.33 -1.02
CA HIS A 110 3.99 10.21 -0.96
C HIS A 110 2.86 9.83 -1.93
N PRO A 111 2.37 8.58 -1.91
CA PRO A 111 1.17 8.23 -2.68
C PRO A 111 -0.07 8.82 -2.01
N VAL A 112 -1.20 8.81 -2.71
CA VAL A 112 -2.49 9.00 -2.06
C VAL A 112 -2.94 7.68 -1.46
N SER A 113 -3.65 7.73 -0.33
CA SER A 113 -4.12 6.53 0.36
C SER A 113 -5.55 6.72 0.87
N THR A 114 -6.37 5.70 0.66
CA THR A 114 -7.68 5.57 1.28
C THR A 114 -7.67 4.28 2.11
N GLY A 115 -8.04 4.38 3.37
CA GLY A 115 -8.12 3.21 4.25
C GLY A 115 -9.54 3.04 4.75
N LEU A 116 -10.05 1.81 4.71
CA LEU A 116 -11.40 1.51 5.18
C LEU A 116 -11.48 0.13 5.79
N VAL A 117 -12.45 -0.04 6.69
CA VAL A 117 -12.75 -1.33 7.30
C VAL A 117 -13.86 -1.99 6.48
N VAL A 118 -13.66 -3.25 6.15
CA VAL A 118 -14.65 -4.08 5.45
C VAL A 118 -15.01 -5.27 6.34
N GLU A 119 -16.16 -5.87 6.11
CA GLU A 119 -16.63 -6.97 6.92
C GLU A 119 -15.71 -8.18 6.84
N ARG A 120 -15.28 -8.50 5.64
CA ARG A 120 -14.34 -9.62 5.40
C ARG A 120 -13.70 -9.50 4.03
N LEU A 121 -12.64 -10.25 3.84
CA LEU A 121 -11.98 -10.44 2.54
C LEU A 121 -12.33 -11.82 1.98
N ALA A 122 -11.70 -12.19 0.86
CA ALA A 122 -12.04 -13.46 0.21
C ALA A 122 -11.80 -14.68 1.10
N ARG A 123 -10.81 -14.60 1.99
CA ARG A 123 -10.53 -15.65 2.98
C ARG A 123 -10.63 -15.09 4.40
N PRO A 124 -11.21 -15.84 5.35
CA PRO A 124 -11.45 -15.32 6.70
C PRO A 124 -10.16 -15.02 7.48
N GLU A 125 -9.05 -15.68 7.15
CA GLU A 125 -7.77 -15.45 7.82
C GLU A 125 -7.03 -14.20 7.31
N TRP A 126 -7.50 -13.57 6.22
CA TRP A 126 -6.87 -12.35 5.72
C TRP A 126 -7.36 -11.14 6.51
N LEU A 127 -6.41 -10.38 7.02
CA LEU A 127 -6.66 -9.17 7.83
C LEU A 127 -6.49 -7.89 7.02
N VAL A 128 -5.82 -7.98 5.87
CA VAL A 128 -5.49 -6.82 5.04
C VAL A 128 -5.42 -7.21 3.57
N GLU A 129 -5.90 -6.32 2.73
CA GLU A 129 -5.71 -6.37 1.28
C GLU A 129 -5.42 -4.96 0.81
N ILE A 130 -4.50 -4.79 -0.13
CA ILE A 130 -4.15 -3.47 -0.64
C ILE A 130 -4.25 -3.46 -2.16
N ASP A 131 -5.03 -2.51 -2.65
CA ASP A 131 -5.15 -2.21 -4.07
C ASP A 131 -4.18 -1.07 -4.37
N ALA A 132 -3.28 -1.27 -5.32
CA ALA A 132 -2.21 -0.31 -5.62
C ALA A 132 -2.15 -0.01 -7.11
N THR A 133 -1.80 1.22 -7.43
CA THR A 133 -1.59 1.67 -8.81
C THR A 133 -0.27 2.42 -8.87
N ALA A 134 0.54 2.11 -9.85
CA ALA A 134 1.81 2.81 -10.11
C ALA A 134 1.80 3.37 -11.53
N VAL A 135 2.56 4.43 -11.74
CA VAL A 135 2.77 5.00 -13.08
C VAL A 135 4.28 5.20 -13.24
N ILE A 136 4.84 4.51 -14.23
CA ILE A 136 6.27 4.55 -14.51
C ILE A 136 6.50 5.62 -15.58
N PRO A 137 7.27 6.67 -15.29
CA PRO A 137 7.55 7.70 -16.29
C PRO A 137 8.34 7.12 -17.47
N THR A 138 8.07 7.64 -18.65
CA THR A 138 8.79 7.25 -19.87
C THR A 138 9.72 8.33 -20.33
#